data_c5ab9b2152861459cf3310a8193cefee
#
_entry.id   c5ab9b2152861459cf3310a8193cefee
#
_cell.length_a   1.000
_cell.length_b   1.000
_cell.length_c   1.000
_cell.angle_alpha   90.00
_cell.angle_beta   90.00
_cell.angle_gamma   90.00
#
_symmetry.space_group_name_H-M   'P 1'
#
loop_
_entity.id
_entity.type
_entity.pdbx_description
1 polymer ?
#
loop_
_entity_poly.entity_id
_entity_poly.type
_entity_poly.pdbx_seq_one_letter_code
_entity_poly.pdbx_strand_id
1 'polypeptide(L)'
;MDMYQKRKIRAEKKNNDSQKSLPSTSINWFPGHMAKTRRQIVEDLKMIDVVVEILDARIPNSSQNPDIRQITQNKKKVIILNKYDLSDKAKIEKWIEYFIQKGQKVVLADSLTGRGINETIRQIQKIMEDDMQKMADKGRIGRKIRVMIVGIPNVGKSSFINRISKKTSAEVGNKPGVTKQKQWIRINEKIELLDTPGVLWTKFENENVAMNLAITGTIKDDILELTEVAYTLIKFMLENYSSNLLQRYSLNEELVNEILSQDQAENENIYEIMQLIGKKRGAILGGRVDDERTSKLILDDFRSGKLGNITLEMPE
;
A
#
# COMPACT_ATOMS: atom_id res chain seq x y z
N MET A 1 32.69 1.69 39.40
CA MET A 1 32.40 0.97 38.14
C MET A 1 32.71 1.91 36.99
N ASP A 2 33.78 1.66 36.24
CA ASP A 2 34.30 2.54 35.20
C ASP A 2 33.34 2.59 33.99
N MET A 3 33.33 3.74 33.31
CA MET A 3 32.46 3.95 32.09
C MET A 3 32.73 2.90 30.99
N TYR A 4 33.94 2.34 30.95
CA TYR A 4 34.30 1.27 30.03
C TYR A 4 33.60 -0.05 30.37
N GLN A 5 33.49 -0.40 31.65
CA GLN A 5 32.76 -1.59 32.11
C GLN A 5 31.24 -1.47 31.88
N LYS A 6 30.67 -0.27 32.05
CA LYS A 6 29.25 -0.03 31.73
C LYS A 6 28.96 -0.14 30.23
N ARG A 7 29.89 0.27 29.36
CA ARG A 7 29.77 0.10 27.91
C ARG A 7 29.88 -1.37 27.49
N LYS A 8 30.80 -2.14 28.14
CA LYS A 8 30.99 -3.57 27.87
C LYS A 8 29.75 -4.39 28.29
N ILE A 9 29.16 -4.11 29.46
CA ILE A 9 27.93 -4.75 29.94
C ILE A 9 26.70 -4.36 29.04
N ARG A 10 26.63 -3.13 28.51
CA ARG A 10 25.62 -2.75 27.55
C ARG A 10 25.82 -3.42 26.18
N ALA A 11 27.05 -3.60 25.72
CA ALA A 11 27.37 -4.33 24.50
C ALA A 11 27.08 -5.85 24.65
N GLU A 12 27.40 -6.44 25.78
CA GLU A 12 27.09 -7.85 26.06
C GLU A 12 25.62 -8.11 26.27
N LYS A 13 24.85 -7.18 26.87
CA LYS A 13 23.39 -7.25 26.90
C LYS A 13 22.77 -7.11 25.50
N LYS A 14 23.34 -6.28 24.63
CA LYS A 14 22.90 -6.12 23.25
C LYS A 14 23.19 -7.37 22.40
N ASN A 15 24.29 -8.08 22.69
CA ASN A 15 24.60 -9.35 22.01
C ASN A 15 23.80 -10.56 22.53
N ASN A 16 23.37 -10.56 23.81
CA ASN A 16 22.47 -11.59 24.33
C ASN A 16 20.97 -11.34 23.95
N ASP A 17 20.62 -10.11 23.59
CA ASP A 17 19.30 -9.79 23.02
C ASP A 17 19.19 -10.15 21.54
N SER A 18 20.29 -10.47 20.84
CA SER A 18 20.30 -10.94 19.44
C SER A 18 19.92 -12.43 19.26
N GLN A 19 19.59 -13.14 20.35
CA GLN A 19 18.86 -14.41 20.31
C GLN A 19 17.36 -14.24 20.64
N LYS A 20 16.80 -13.04 20.48
CA LYS A 20 15.35 -12.91 20.50
C LYS A 20 14.80 -13.58 19.25
N SER A 21 14.15 -14.72 19.48
CA SER A 21 13.12 -15.30 18.61
C SER A 21 12.45 -14.21 17.77
N LEU A 22 12.21 -14.52 16.48
CA LEU A 22 11.31 -13.78 15.58
C LEU A 22 10.22 -13.10 16.40
N PRO A 23 10.01 -11.79 16.27
CA PRO A 23 8.98 -11.11 17.03
C PRO A 23 7.68 -11.87 16.84
N SER A 24 7.12 -12.36 17.95
CA SER A 24 5.82 -13.00 17.97
C SER A 24 4.86 -12.05 17.29
N THR A 25 4.29 -12.48 16.19
CA THR A 25 3.41 -11.86 15.25
C THR A 25 2.20 -11.17 15.84
N SER A 26 2.41 -10.09 16.52
CA SER A 26 1.33 -9.17 16.83
C SER A 26 1.81 -7.74 16.61
N ILE A 27 1.92 -7.33 15.34
CA ILE A 27 1.88 -5.91 15.02
C ILE A 27 0.47 -5.45 15.41
N ASN A 28 0.27 -5.19 16.70
CA ASN A 28 -0.97 -4.66 17.25
C ASN A 28 -0.98 -3.15 17.00
N TRP A 29 -1.48 -2.77 15.84
CA TRP A 29 -1.74 -1.39 15.51
C TRP A 29 -3.10 -0.97 16.06
N PHE A 30 -3.12 -0.17 17.13
CA PHE A 30 -4.34 0.34 17.75
C PHE A 30 -4.39 1.88 17.72
N PRO A 31 -4.95 2.50 16.69
CA PRO A 31 -5.44 3.86 16.83
C PRO A 31 -6.92 3.83 17.25
N GLY A 32 -7.23 4.32 18.45
CA GLY A 32 -8.61 4.37 18.99
C GLY A 32 -9.64 5.09 18.10
N HIS A 33 -9.19 5.88 17.10
CA HIS A 33 -10.05 6.53 16.12
C HIS A 33 -10.56 5.59 15.01
N MET A 34 -9.99 4.39 14.82
CA MET A 34 -10.43 3.47 13.73
C MET A 34 -11.81 2.85 13.99
N ALA A 35 -12.13 2.50 15.23
CA ALA A 35 -13.47 2.04 15.58
C ALA A 35 -14.54 3.11 15.31
N LYS A 36 -14.22 4.38 15.59
CA LYS A 36 -15.10 5.52 15.28
C LYS A 36 -15.26 5.68 13.77
N THR A 37 -14.17 5.60 13.01
CA THR A 37 -14.20 5.70 11.56
C THR A 37 -15.00 4.57 10.92
N ARG A 38 -14.87 3.33 11.41
CA ARG A 38 -15.67 2.18 10.95
C ARG A 38 -17.16 2.42 11.14
N ARG A 39 -17.60 2.86 12.33
CA ARG A 39 -19.01 3.21 12.59
C ARG A 39 -19.50 4.30 11.62
N GLN A 40 -18.69 5.32 11.41
CA GLN A 40 -18.99 6.42 10.50
C GLN A 40 -19.20 5.93 9.06
N ILE A 41 -18.33 5.03 8.57
CA ILE A 41 -18.46 4.43 7.22
C ILE A 41 -19.78 3.65 7.12
N VAL A 42 -20.14 2.84 8.13
CA VAL A 42 -21.39 2.06 8.13
C VAL A 42 -22.62 2.98 8.07
N GLU A 43 -22.61 4.10 8.79
CA GLU A 43 -23.69 5.09 8.74
C GLU A 43 -23.76 5.76 7.35
N ASP A 44 -22.62 6.14 6.81
CA ASP A 44 -22.55 6.85 5.52
C ASP A 44 -22.95 5.95 4.35
N LEU A 45 -22.64 4.65 4.43
CA LEU A 45 -23.02 3.66 3.39
C LEU A 45 -24.54 3.64 3.09
N LYS A 46 -25.39 4.04 4.04
CA LYS A 46 -26.86 4.13 3.80
C LYS A 46 -27.20 5.11 2.67
N MET A 47 -26.36 6.13 2.47
CA MET A 47 -26.57 7.16 1.45
C MET A 47 -25.79 6.91 0.16
N ILE A 48 -24.94 5.87 0.11
CA ILE A 48 -24.01 5.60 -0.98
C ILE A 48 -24.61 4.59 -1.95
N ASP A 49 -24.45 4.87 -3.24
CA ASP A 49 -24.85 4.01 -4.34
C ASP A 49 -23.69 3.10 -4.79
N VAL A 50 -22.48 3.65 -4.89
CA VAL A 50 -21.30 2.94 -5.38
C VAL A 50 -20.11 3.14 -4.43
N VAL A 51 -19.38 2.07 -4.13
CA VAL A 51 -18.12 2.11 -3.41
C VAL A 51 -16.98 1.98 -4.41
N VAL A 52 -16.03 2.91 -4.35
CA VAL A 52 -14.75 2.83 -5.07
C VAL A 52 -13.68 2.41 -4.08
N GLU A 53 -13.16 1.20 -4.23
CA GLU A 53 -12.11 0.66 -3.37
C GLU A 53 -10.74 0.84 -4.05
N ILE A 54 -9.86 1.63 -3.43
CA ILE A 54 -8.50 1.87 -3.93
C ILE A 54 -7.53 0.93 -3.26
N LEU A 55 -6.87 0.11 -4.08
CA LEU A 55 -5.85 -0.86 -3.70
C LEU A 55 -4.48 -0.41 -4.25
N ASP A 56 -3.40 -0.82 -3.61
CA ASP A 56 -2.04 -0.66 -4.13
C ASP A 56 -1.75 -1.80 -5.11
N ALA A 57 -1.45 -1.49 -6.37
CA ALA A 57 -1.20 -2.48 -7.42
C ALA A 57 0.03 -3.36 -7.14
N ARG A 58 0.92 -2.98 -6.23
CA ARG A 58 2.06 -3.79 -5.80
C ARG A 58 1.66 -4.90 -4.83
N ILE A 59 0.52 -4.73 -4.13
CA ILE A 59 -0.02 -5.64 -3.12
C ILE A 59 -1.56 -5.71 -3.19
N PRO A 60 -2.15 -6.18 -4.31
CA PRO A 60 -3.60 -6.10 -4.53
C PRO A 60 -4.44 -6.87 -3.52
N ASN A 61 -3.95 -7.99 -2.98
CA ASN A 61 -4.63 -8.74 -1.92
C ASN A 61 -4.40 -8.10 -0.55
N SER A 62 -3.13 -7.88 -0.17
CA SER A 62 -2.77 -7.33 1.14
C SER A 62 -3.33 -5.93 1.38
N SER A 63 -3.63 -5.16 0.33
CA SER A 63 -4.25 -3.84 0.44
C SER A 63 -5.78 -3.86 0.56
N GLN A 64 -6.43 -5.03 0.45
CA GLN A 64 -7.85 -5.19 0.74
C GLN A 64 -8.07 -5.23 2.26
N ASN A 65 -8.91 -4.35 2.77
CA ASN A 65 -9.29 -4.37 4.18
C ASN A 65 -10.49 -5.32 4.38
N PRO A 66 -10.35 -6.44 5.14
CA PRO A 66 -11.42 -7.40 5.36
C PRO A 66 -12.68 -6.76 5.97
N ASP A 67 -12.53 -5.83 6.92
CA ASP A 67 -13.65 -5.10 7.53
C ASP A 67 -14.42 -4.27 6.49
N ILE A 68 -13.69 -3.54 5.65
CA ILE A 68 -14.29 -2.74 4.56
C ILE A 68 -15.01 -3.66 3.58
N ARG A 69 -14.38 -4.78 3.20
CA ARG A 69 -14.98 -5.76 2.30
C ARG A 69 -16.30 -6.29 2.85
N GLN A 70 -16.35 -6.64 4.13
CA GLN A 70 -17.54 -7.13 4.80
C GLN A 70 -18.67 -6.08 4.83
N ILE A 71 -18.38 -4.86 5.26
CA ILE A 71 -19.43 -3.82 5.39
C ILE A 71 -19.91 -3.27 4.04
N THR A 72 -19.13 -3.43 2.98
CA THR A 72 -19.47 -2.95 1.61
C THR A 72 -19.99 -4.06 0.69
N GLN A 73 -20.16 -5.30 1.16
CA GLN A 73 -20.51 -6.46 0.33
C GLN A 73 -21.79 -6.31 -0.48
N ASN A 74 -22.77 -5.57 0.03
CA ASN A 74 -24.06 -5.33 -0.61
C ASN A 74 -24.09 -4.07 -1.48
N LYS A 75 -22.96 -3.43 -1.73
CA LYS A 75 -22.84 -2.23 -2.56
C LYS A 75 -22.24 -2.56 -3.92
N LYS A 76 -22.70 -1.86 -4.96
CA LYS A 76 -22.00 -1.87 -6.25
C LYS A 76 -20.59 -1.35 -6.03
N LYS A 77 -19.59 -2.02 -6.62
CA LYS A 77 -18.17 -1.74 -6.35
C LYS A 77 -17.37 -1.59 -7.63
N VAL A 78 -16.44 -0.63 -7.60
CA VAL A 78 -15.35 -0.48 -8.58
C VAL A 78 -14.03 -0.59 -7.83
N ILE A 79 -13.17 -1.51 -8.26
CA ILE A 79 -11.81 -1.67 -7.75
C ILE A 79 -10.87 -0.77 -8.54
N ILE A 80 -10.02 -0.03 -7.87
CA ILE A 80 -8.94 0.73 -8.49
C ILE A 80 -7.59 0.13 -8.04
N LEU A 81 -6.82 -0.38 -8.99
CA LEU A 81 -5.43 -0.75 -8.78
C LEU A 81 -4.57 0.49 -9.04
N ASN A 82 -4.29 1.22 -7.95
CA ASN A 82 -3.50 2.45 -7.99
C ASN A 82 -2.00 2.17 -7.88
N LYS A 83 -1.16 3.14 -8.24
CA LYS A 83 0.31 2.98 -8.37
C LYS A 83 0.69 1.91 -9.40
N TYR A 84 -0.13 1.77 -10.41
CA TYR A 84 0.09 0.82 -11.50
C TYR A 84 1.44 1.04 -12.21
N ASP A 85 1.91 2.27 -12.25
CA ASP A 85 3.22 2.68 -12.77
C ASP A 85 4.40 2.02 -12.02
N LEU A 86 4.20 1.61 -10.77
CA LEU A 86 5.19 0.96 -9.90
C LEU A 86 5.08 -0.57 -9.88
N SER A 87 4.05 -1.14 -10.51
CA SER A 87 3.75 -2.57 -10.44
C SER A 87 4.23 -3.35 -11.65
N ASP A 88 4.45 -4.65 -11.46
CA ASP A 88 4.76 -5.61 -12.52
C ASP A 88 3.53 -5.83 -13.41
N LYS A 89 3.64 -5.48 -14.69
CA LYS A 89 2.52 -5.51 -15.62
C LYS A 89 1.96 -6.92 -15.84
N ALA A 90 2.83 -7.94 -15.94
CA ALA A 90 2.42 -9.31 -16.19
C ALA A 90 1.66 -9.89 -14.96
N LYS A 91 2.11 -9.56 -13.75
CA LYS A 91 1.40 -9.95 -12.53
C LYS A 91 0.08 -9.22 -12.38
N ILE A 92 0.01 -7.94 -12.77
CA ILE A 92 -1.23 -7.15 -12.71
C ILE A 92 -2.30 -7.66 -13.67
N GLU A 93 -1.94 -8.14 -14.86
CA GLU A 93 -2.90 -8.77 -15.78
C GLU A 93 -3.63 -9.93 -15.12
N LYS A 94 -2.91 -10.80 -14.40
CA LYS A 94 -3.52 -11.91 -13.63
C LYS A 94 -4.45 -11.42 -12.52
N TRP A 95 -4.09 -10.31 -11.85
CA TRP A 95 -4.96 -9.69 -10.85
C TRP A 95 -6.23 -9.12 -11.45
N ILE A 96 -6.16 -8.50 -12.63
CA ILE A 96 -7.35 -8.02 -13.35
C ILE A 96 -8.28 -9.18 -13.67
N GLU A 97 -7.75 -10.29 -14.22
CA GLU A 97 -8.53 -11.50 -14.53
C GLU A 97 -9.21 -12.05 -13.27
N TYR A 98 -8.47 -12.17 -12.16
CA TYR A 98 -8.98 -12.62 -10.87
C TYR A 98 -10.17 -11.77 -10.37
N PHE A 99 -10.06 -10.45 -10.40
CA PHE A 99 -11.16 -9.58 -9.98
C PHE A 99 -12.35 -9.65 -10.94
N ILE A 100 -12.10 -9.74 -12.24
CA ILE A 100 -13.17 -9.89 -13.26
C ILE A 100 -13.93 -11.21 -13.06
N GLN A 101 -13.23 -12.31 -12.82
CA GLN A 101 -13.85 -13.61 -12.51
C GLN A 101 -14.72 -13.55 -11.25
N LYS A 102 -14.38 -12.71 -10.30
CA LYS A 102 -15.22 -12.41 -9.12
C LYS A 102 -16.34 -11.40 -9.38
N GLY A 103 -16.62 -11.07 -10.65
CA GLY A 103 -17.68 -10.15 -11.05
C GLY A 103 -17.40 -8.68 -10.73
N GLN A 104 -16.17 -8.31 -10.43
CA GLN A 104 -15.80 -6.95 -10.05
C GLN A 104 -15.37 -6.12 -11.26
N LYS A 105 -15.61 -4.82 -11.22
CA LYS A 105 -15.09 -3.87 -12.20
C LYS A 105 -13.76 -3.35 -11.71
N VAL A 106 -12.73 -3.41 -12.57
CA VAL A 106 -11.35 -3.03 -12.25
C VAL A 106 -10.89 -1.91 -13.14
N VAL A 107 -10.20 -0.93 -12.57
CA VAL A 107 -9.56 0.18 -13.27
C VAL A 107 -8.11 0.29 -12.81
N LEU A 108 -7.19 0.37 -13.76
CA LEU A 108 -5.79 0.70 -13.49
C LEU A 108 -5.62 2.21 -13.36
N ALA A 109 -4.97 2.66 -12.30
CA ALA A 109 -4.78 4.07 -12.05
C ALA A 109 -3.37 4.44 -11.60
N ASP A 110 -2.99 5.65 -11.96
CA ASP A 110 -1.90 6.40 -11.36
C ASP A 110 -2.46 7.75 -10.91
N SER A 111 -2.61 7.89 -9.60
CA SER A 111 -3.19 9.09 -9.00
C SER A 111 -2.31 10.33 -9.13
N LEU A 112 -1.01 10.17 -9.40
CA LEU A 112 -0.08 11.28 -9.58
C LEU A 112 -0.25 11.90 -10.97
N THR A 113 -0.31 11.09 -12.02
CA THR A 113 -0.51 11.58 -13.39
C THR A 113 -1.98 11.81 -13.73
N GLY A 114 -2.90 11.15 -13.03
CA GLY A 114 -4.35 11.17 -13.28
C GLY A 114 -4.81 10.12 -14.29
N ARG A 115 -3.95 9.18 -14.66
CA ARG A 115 -4.33 8.01 -15.46
C ARG A 115 -5.41 7.20 -14.71
N GLY A 116 -6.42 6.72 -15.43
CA GLY A 116 -7.50 5.92 -14.86
C GLY A 116 -8.67 6.72 -14.29
N ILE A 117 -8.56 8.04 -14.07
CA ILE A 117 -9.65 8.87 -13.50
C ILE A 117 -10.91 8.87 -14.39
N ASN A 118 -10.74 9.14 -15.69
CA ASN A 118 -11.87 9.16 -16.63
C ASN A 118 -12.51 7.79 -16.76
N GLU A 119 -11.69 6.74 -16.75
CA GLU A 119 -12.19 5.37 -16.79
C GLU A 119 -13.00 5.04 -15.53
N THR A 120 -12.53 5.46 -14.35
CA THR A 120 -13.28 5.30 -13.11
C THR A 120 -14.65 5.96 -13.17
N ILE A 121 -14.73 7.21 -13.65
CA ILE A 121 -15.99 7.93 -13.83
C ILE A 121 -16.93 7.15 -14.78
N ARG A 122 -16.40 6.67 -15.90
CA ARG A 122 -17.16 5.88 -16.88
C ARG A 122 -17.69 4.58 -16.29
N GLN A 123 -16.86 3.85 -15.51
CA GLN A 123 -17.27 2.60 -14.88
C GLN A 123 -18.33 2.83 -13.79
N ILE A 124 -18.24 3.92 -13.02
CA ILE A 124 -19.27 4.30 -12.04
C ILE A 124 -20.61 4.56 -12.76
N GLN A 125 -20.60 5.31 -13.84
CA GLN A 125 -21.81 5.59 -14.61
C GLN A 125 -22.41 4.31 -15.19
N LYS A 126 -21.60 3.46 -15.81
CA LYS A 126 -22.01 2.20 -16.41
C LYS A 126 -22.63 1.22 -15.40
N ILE A 127 -22.05 1.08 -14.20
CA ILE A 127 -22.56 0.17 -13.17
C ILE A 127 -23.91 0.66 -12.58
N MET A 128 -24.23 1.95 -12.73
CA MET A 128 -25.45 2.58 -12.22
C MET A 128 -26.50 2.86 -13.31
N GLU A 129 -26.23 2.57 -14.57
CA GLU A 129 -27.05 2.95 -15.70
C GLU A 129 -28.50 2.46 -15.54
N ASP A 130 -28.69 1.16 -15.29
CA ASP A 130 -30.05 0.57 -15.11
C ASP A 130 -30.78 1.16 -13.91
N ASP A 131 -30.07 1.41 -12.78
CA ASP A 131 -30.71 1.96 -11.59
C ASP A 131 -31.11 3.42 -11.79
N MET A 132 -30.28 4.19 -12.49
CA MET A 132 -30.59 5.58 -12.82
C MET A 132 -31.77 5.66 -13.78
N GLN A 133 -31.87 4.75 -14.76
CA GLN A 133 -33.01 4.67 -15.67
C GLN A 133 -34.31 4.35 -14.90
N LYS A 134 -34.28 3.31 -14.05
CA LYS A 134 -35.45 2.95 -13.20
C LYS A 134 -35.91 4.09 -12.28
N MET A 135 -34.97 4.93 -11.83
CA MET A 135 -35.29 6.10 -11.02
C MET A 135 -35.91 7.23 -11.85
N ALA A 136 -35.41 7.45 -13.06
CA ALA A 136 -35.96 8.43 -13.99
C ALA A 136 -37.39 8.06 -14.38
N ASP A 137 -37.66 6.77 -14.67
CA ASP A 137 -38.98 6.24 -14.98
C ASP A 137 -40.01 6.46 -13.83
N LYS A 138 -39.50 6.51 -12.57
CA LYS A 138 -40.30 6.86 -11.38
C LYS A 138 -40.36 8.35 -11.09
N GLY A 139 -39.99 9.21 -12.05
CA GLY A 139 -40.03 10.67 -11.92
C GLY A 139 -38.93 11.29 -11.09
N ARG A 140 -37.91 10.52 -10.67
CA ARG A 140 -36.74 11.03 -9.91
C ARG A 140 -35.64 11.50 -10.85
N ILE A 141 -35.91 12.54 -11.63
CA ILE A 141 -34.98 13.10 -12.61
C ILE A 141 -33.90 13.93 -11.89
N GLY A 142 -32.66 13.88 -12.36
CA GLY A 142 -31.55 14.72 -11.85
C GLY A 142 -30.91 14.25 -10.55
N ARG A 143 -31.25 13.05 -10.04
CA ARG A 143 -30.54 12.47 -8.90
C ARG A 143 -29.07 12.16 -9.28
N LYS A 144 -28.15 12.54 -8.39
CA LYS A 144 -26.73 12.23 -8.56
C LYS A 144 -26.39 10.86 -8.00
N ILE A 145 -25.42 10.20 -8.61
CA ILE A 145 -24.80 8.98 -8.10
C ILE A 145 -23.88 9.37 -6.93
N ARG A 146 -24.12 8.80 -5.78
CA ARG A 146 -23.35 9.02 -4.56
C ARG A 146 -22.27 7.97 -4.42
N VAL A 147 -21.03 8.41 -4.43
CA VAL A 147 -19.85 7.56 -4.41
C VAL A 147 -19.08 7.73 -3.11
N MET A 148 -18.65 6.62 -2.51
CA MET A 148 -17.71 6.62 -1.39
C MET A 148 -16.39 6.02 -1.84
N ILE A 149 -15.27 6.68 -1.55
CA ILE A 149 -13.92 6.11 -1.76
C ILE A 149 -13.43 5.49 -0.46
N VAL A 150 -13.02 4.23 -0.53
CA VAL A 150 -12.45 3.49 0.59
C VAL A 150 -11.08 2.92 0.23
N GLY A 151 -10.33 2.50 1.23
CA GLY A 151 -9.03 1.86 1.09
C GLY A 151 -8.15 2.12 2.31
N ILE A 152 -7.07 1.39 2.44
CA ILE A 152 -6.10 1.50 3.54
C ILE A 152 -5.30 2.81 3.45
N PRO A 153 -4.56 3.21 4.51
CA PRO A 153 -3.64 4.36 4.43
C PRO A 153 -2.60 4.18 3.31
N ASN A 154 -2.10 5.27 2.79
CA ASN A 154 -0.99 5.35 1.81
C ASN A 154 -1.20 4.66 0.44
N VAL A 155 -2.40 4.14 0.13
CA VAL A 155 -2.73 3.61 -1.22
C VAL A 155 -2.97 4.72 -2.26
N GLY A 156 -2.96 6.00 -1.83
CA GLY A 156 -3.13 7.15 -2.71
C GLY A 156 -4.56 7.71 -2.80
N LYS A 157 -5.44 7.42 -1.82
CA LYS A 157 -6.82 7.96 -1.79
C LYS A 157 -6.88 9.48 -1.91
N SER A 158 -6.15 10.20 -1.06
CA SER A 158 -6.15 11.66 -1.07
C SER A 158 -5.62 12.23 -2.39
N SER A 159 -4.58 11.61 -2.96
CA SER A 159 -4.07 11.98 -4.29
C SER A 159 -5.12 11.76 -5.37
N PHE A 160 -5.82 10.63 -5.34
CA PHE A 160 -6.90 10.31 -6.28
C PHE A 160 -8.07 11.30 -6.14
N ILE A 161 -8.53 11.57 -4.92
CA ILE A 161 -9.61 12.53 -4.63
C ILE A 161 -9.20 13.94 -5.10
N ASN A 162 -7.99 14.37 -4.77
CA ASN A 162 -7.48 15.68 -5.21
C ASN A 162 -7.40 15.77 -6.74
N ARG A 163 -7.01 14.70 -7.40
CA ARG A 163 -6.88 14.69 -8.87
C ARG A 163 -8.23 14.73 -9.56
N ILE A 164 -9.18 13.92 -9.09
CA ILE A 164 -10.55 13.92 -9.63
C ILE A 164 -11.26 15.25 -9.38
N SER A 165 -11.05 15.86 -8.19
CA SER A 165 -11.62 17.15 -7.80
C SER A 165 -11.00 18.33 -8.55
N LYS A 166 -9.68 18.35 -8.76
CA LYS A 166 -8.99 19.40 -9.52
C LYS A 166 -9.44 19.46 -10.97
N LYS A 167 -9.66 18.30 -11.58
CA LYS A 167 -10.19 18.23 -12.95
C LYS A 167 -11.55 18.87 -13.05
N THR A 168 -12.40 18.68 -12.05
CA THR A 168 -13.74 19.26 -11.96
C THR A 168 -13.73 20.74 -11.60
N SER A 169 -12.79 21.16 -10.72
CA SER A 169 -12.66 22.57 -10.33
C SER A 169 -12.16 23.46 -11.48
N ALA A 170 -11.37 22.88 -12.39
CA ALA A 170 -10.97 23.57 -13.63
C ALA A 170 -12.17 23.83 -14.55
N GLU A 171 -13.21 22.99 -14.48
CA GLU A 171 -14.45 23.16 -15.23
C GLU A 171 -15.49 24.05 -14.51
N VAL A 172 -15.39 24.23 -13.17
CA VAL A 172 -16.46 24.85 -12.35
C VAL A 172 -15.99 26.04 -11.48
N GLY A 173 -14.70 26.32 -11.38
CA GLY A 173 -14.19 27.57 -10.74
C GLY A 173 -14.26 27.66 -9.21
N ASN A 174 -14.44 26.58 -8.44
CA ASN A 174 -14.52 26.60 -6.98
C ASN A 174 -13.22 26.13 -6.29
N LYS A 175 -12.73 26.93 -5.33
CA LYS A 175 -11.54 26.62 -4.49
C LYS A 175 -11.90 25.64 -3.35
N PRO A 176 -11.13 24.58 -3.09
CA PRO A 176 -11.35 23.72 -1.93
C PRO A 176 -10.81 24.40 -0.64
N GLY A 177 -11.65 24.50 0.38
CA GLY A 177 -11.30 24.96 1.73
C GLY A 177 -11.30 23.77 2.71
N VAL A 178 -10.40 23.85 3.70
CA VAL A 178 -10.22 22.84 4.77
C VAL A 178 -11.48 22.78 5.64
N THR A 179 -12.18 21.64 5.68
CA THR A 179 -13.35 21.47 6.54
C THR A 179 -13.31 20.16 7.33
N LYS A 180 -13.54 20.24 8.64
CA LYS A 180 -13.66 19.13 9.58
C LYS A 180 -15.02 18.41 9.55
N GLN A 181 -15.90 18.73 8.57
CA GLN A 181 -17.22 18.13 8.39
C GLN A 181 -17.25 17.30 7.11
N LYS A 182 -18.16 16.30 7.05
CA LYS A 182 -18.43 15.49 5.85
C LYS A 182 -18.66 16.42 4.66
N GLN A 183 -17.82 16.30 3.65
CA GLN A 183 -17.90 17.11 2.46
C GLN A 183 -18.24 16.27 1.24
N TRP A 184 -19.35 16.62 0.58
CA TRP A 184 -19.68 16.11 -0.73
C TRP A 184 -18.91 16.90 -1.79
N ILE A 185 -18.08 16.21 -2.55
CA ILE A 185 -17.31 16.77 -3.65
C ILE A 185 -18.07 16.48 -4.93
N ARG A 186 -18.54 17.50 -5.64
CA ARG A 186 -19.18 17.33 -6.94
C ARG A 186 -18.11 17.00 -7.98
N ILE A 187 -18.24 15.84 -8.63
CA ILE A 187 -17.34 15.38 -9.68
C ILE A 187 -17.79 15.83 -11.06
N ASN A 188 -19.07 15.74 -11.32
CA ASN A 188 -19.74 16.26 -12.52
C ASN A 188 -21.25 16.44 -12.21
N GLU A 189 -22.06 16.67 -13.24
CA GLU A 189 -23.50 16.82 -13.04
C GLU A 189 -24.18 15.56 -12.50
N LYS A 190 -23.61 14.38 -12.76
CA LYS A 190 -24.18 13.06 -12.45
C LYS A 190 -23.59 12.41 -11.20
N ILE A 191 -22.41 12.84 -10.71
CA ILE A 191 -21.65 12.16 -9.64
C ILE A 191 -21.27 13.14 -8.56
N GLU A 192 -21.53 12.76 -7.31
CA GLU A 192 -20.98 13.38 -6.11
C GLU A 192 -20.24 12.34 -5.25
N LEU A 193 -19.13 12.74 -4.65
CA LEU A 193 -18.20 11.89 -3.93
C LEU A 193 -18.16 12.31 -2.46
N LEU A 194 -18.23 11.32 -1.56
CA LEU A 194 -18.00 11.52 -0.14
C LEU A 194 -16.53 11.19 0.18
N ASP A 195 -15.81 12.19 0.69
CA ASP A 195 -14.44 11.99 1.18
C ASP A 195 -14.46 11.22 2.49
N THR A 196 -13.68 10.12 2.55
CA THR A 196 -13.57 9.27 3.73
C THR A 196 -12.10 9.08 4.15
N PRO A 197 -11.80 9.07 5.46
CA PRO A 197 -10.47 8.75 5.94
C PRO A 197 -10.07 7.31 5.58
N GLY A 198 -8.76 7.06 5.49
CA GLY A 198 -8.23 5.70 5.33
C GLY A 198 -8.44 4.85 6.58
N VAL A 199 -8.82 3.60 6.39
CA VAL A 199 -9.04 2.66 7.47
C VAL A 199 -8.16 1.43 7.28
N LEU A 200 -7.36 1.15 8.30
CA LEU A 200 -6.61 -0.09 8.44
C LEU A 200 -7.29 -0.93 9.54
N TRP A 201 -7.30 -2.25 9.40
CA TRP A 201 -7.85 -3.12 10.44
C TRP A 201 -6.84 -3.36 11.57
N THR A 202 -7.33 -3.76 12.72
CA THR A 202 -6.55 -3.74 13.98
C THR A 202 -5.66 -4.94 14.21
N LYS A 203 -5.92 -6.06 13.53
CA LYS A 203 -5.16 -7.30 13.70
C LYS A 203 -4.89 -7.93 12.35
N PHE A 204 -3.63 -8.18 12.05
CA PHE A 204 -3.22 -8.92 10.85
C PHE A 204 -3.10 -10.40 11.23
N GLU A 205 -3.96 -11.24 10.64
CA GLU A 205 -3.94 -12.70 10.88
C GLU A 205 -2.86 -13.40 10.05
N ASN A 206 -2.39 -12.75 8.98
CA ASN A 206 -1.38 -13.28 8.07
C ASN A 206 -0.13 -12.40 8.11
N GLU A 207 1.01 -13.00 8.46
CA GLU A 207 2.31 -12.34 8.54
C GLU A 207 2.75 -11.74 7.20
N ASN A 208 2.50 -12.46 6.09
CA ASN A 208 2.83 -11.96 4.75
C ASN A 208 2.06 -10.68 4.42
N VAL A 209 0.79 -10.59 4.83
CA VAL A 209 -0.01 -9.36 4.66
C VAL A 209 0.61 -8.22 5.47
N ALA A 210 0.95 -8.45 6.73
CA ALA A 210 1.58 -7.44 7.58
C ALA A 210 2.92 -6.97 6.99
N MET A 211 3.74 -7.89 6.49
CA MET A 211 5.02 -7.59 5.88
C MET A 211 4.86 -6.79 4.57
N ASN A 212 3.93 -7.18 3.69
CA ASN A 212 3.62 -6.44 2.46
C ASN A 212 3.16 -5.00 2.75
N LEU A 213 2.35 -4.81 3.81
CA LEU A 213 1.92 -3.49 4.26
C LEU A 213 3.09 -2.66 4.82
N ALA A 214 4.02 -3.29 5.52
CA ALA A 214 5.24 -2.65 6.03
C ALA A 214 6.17 -2.23 4.87
N ILE A 215 6.47 -3.13 3.95
CA ILE A 215 7.32 -2.87 2.77
C ILE A 215 6.77 -1.70 1.96
N THR A 216 5.47 -1.64 1.73
CA THR A 216 4.83 -0.56 0.94
C THR A 216 4.63 0.75 1.71
N GLY A 217 4.99 0.81 3.01
CA GLY A 217 4.87 1.99 3.85
C GLY A 217 3.43 2.30 4.28
N THR A 218 2.54 1.32 4.27
CA THR A 218 1.17 1.44 4.80
C THR A 218 1.19 1.51 6.33
N ILE A 219 2.07 0.75 6.95
CA ILE A 219 2.39 0.81 8.39
C ILE A 219 3.53 1.81 8.55
N LYS A 220 3.49 2.62 9.62
CA LYS A 220 4.53 3.62 9.90
C LYS A 220 5.84 2.95 10.31
N ASP A 221 6.94 3.47 9.81
CA ASP A 221 8.28 2.95 10.06
C ASP A 221 8.68 3.00 11.55
N ASP A 222 8.17 3.98 12.31
CA ASP A 222 8.50 4.18 13.73
C ASP A 222 8.14 2.99 14.66
N ILE A 223 7.26 2.10 14.19
CA ILE A 223 6.79 0.94 14.97
C ILE A 223 7.30 -0.40 14.42
N LEU A 224 8.20 -0.37 13.43
CA LEU A 224 8.72 -1.53 12.71
C LEU A 224 10.21 -1.73 13.00
N GLU A 225 10.62 -2.98 13.04
CA GLU A 225 12.03 -3.36 12.90
C GLU A 225 12.42 -3.31 11.42
N LEU A 226 12.89 -2.14 10.96
CA LEU A 226 13.12 -1.87 9.54
C LEU A 226 14.13 -2.82 8.91
N THR A 227 15.07 -3.33 9.69
CA THR A 227 16.07 -4.32 9.23
C THR A 227 15.40 -5.62 8.81
N GLU A 228 14.41 -6.09 9.57
CA GLU A 228 13.65 -7.30 9.25
C GLU A 228 12.77 -7.10 7.99
N VAL A 229 12.16 -5.92 7.86
CA VAL A 229 11.34 -5.57 6.68
C VAL A 229 12.22 -5.49 5.42
N ALA A 230 13.40 -4.87 5.52
CA ALA A 230 14.34 -4.77 4.42
C ALA A 230 14.92 -6.14 4.04
N TYR A 231 15.24 -6.97 5.03
CA TYR A 231 15.67 -8.35 4.86
C TYR A 231 14.65 -9.15 4.03
N THR A 232 13.38 -9.12 4.43
CA THR A 232 12.30 -9.82 3.72
C THR A 232 12.15 -9.31 2.28
N LEU A 233 12.29 -8.00 2.07
CA LEU A 233 12.26 -7.43 0.72
C LEU A 233 13.47 -7.90 -0.11
N ILE A 234 14.69 -7.92 0.43
CA ILE A 234 15.89 -8.40 -0.28
C ILE A 234 15.71 -9.86 -0.69
N LYS A 235 15.28 -10.72 0.24
CA LYS A 235 15.01 -12.13 -0.02
C LYS A 235 14.02 -12.28 -1.18
N PHE A 236 12.88 -11.63 -1.10
CA PHE A 236 11.86 -11.65 -2.15
C PHE A 236 12.41 -11.17 -3.50
N MET A 237 13.23 -10.11 -3.50
CA MET A 237 13.85 -9.58 -4.71
C MET A 237 14.84 -10.56 -5.33
N LEU A 238 15.66 -11.23 -4.54
CA LEU A 238 16.60 -12.25 -5.03
C LEU A 238 15.88 -13.42 -5.70
N GLU A 239 14.77 -13.86 -5.15
CA GLU A 239 13.97 -14.97 -5.67
C GLU A 239 13.17 -14.60 -6.93
N ASN A 240 12.67 -13.36 -7.03
CA ASN A 240 11.67 -12.98 -8.04
C ASN A 240 12.15 -11.90 -9.02
N TYR A 241 13.13 -11.06 -8.63
CA TYR A 241 13.56 -9.87 -9.35
C TYR A 241 15.06 -9.62 -9.16
N SER A 242 15.88 -10.69 -9.16
CA SER A 242 17.31 -10.62 -8.89
C SER A 242 18.03 -9.58 -9.74
N SER A 243 17.78 -9.57 -11.04
CA SER A 243 18.40 -8.62 -11.98
C SER A 243 18.12 -7.16 -11.60
N ASN A 244 16.92 -6.84 -11.12
CA ASN A 244 16.56 -5.49 -10.68
C ASN A 244 17.38 -5.05 -9.45
N LEU A 245 17.54 -5.95 -8.47
CA LEU A 245 18.32 -5.70 -7.27
C LEU A 245 19.80 -5.49 -7.61
N LEU A 246 20.38 -6.42 -8.38
CA LEU A 246 21.78 -6.37 -8.79
C LEU A 246 22.08 -5.09 -9.58
N GLN A 247 21.25 -4.74 -10.56
CA GLN A 247 21.41 -3.53 -11.36
C GLN A 247 21.31 -2.26 -10.50
N ARG A 248 20.28 -2.18 -9.61
CA ARG A 248 20.07 -0.98 -8.80
C ARG A 248 21.25 -0.66 -7.89
N TYR A 249 21.89 -1.68 -7.31
CA TYR A 249 22.97 -1.50 -6.36
C TYR A 249 24.35 -1.78 -6.94
N SER A 250 24.45 -2.07 -8.25
CA SER A 250 25.70 -2.43 -8.94
C SER A 250 26.45 -3.55 -8.23
N LEU A 251 25.70 -4.60 -7.85
CA LEU A 251 26.25 -5.79 -7.22
C LEU A 251 26.81 -6.74 -8.30
N ASN A 252 27.93 -7.41 -7.97
CA ASN A 252 28.46 -8.47 -8.82
C ASN A 252 27.62 -9.75 -8.61
N GLU A 253 27.07 -10.30 -9.69
CA GLU A 253 26.20 -11.48 -9.65
C GLU A 253 26.94 -12.72 -9.14
N GLU A 254 28.22 -12.93 -9.56
CA GLU A 254 29.03 -14.05 -9.10
C GLU A 254 29.26 -14.00 -7.59
N LEU A 255 29.59 -12.81 -7.05
CA LEU A 255 29.76 -12.60 -5.62
C LEU A 255 28.46 -12.86 -4.83
N VAL A 256 27.30 -12.41 -5.35
CA VAL A 256 25.99 -12.65 -4.70
C VAL A 256 25.67 -14.14 -4.72
N ASN A 257 25.92 -14.83 -5.82
CA ASN A 257 25.71 -16.29 -5.91
C ASN A 257 26.67 -17.06 -5.01
N GLU A 258 27.92 -16.61 -4.85
CA GLU A 258 28.89 -17.19 -3.91
C GLU A 258 28.37 -17.06 -2.46
N ILE A 259 27.89 -15.88 -2.07
CA ILE A 259 27.30 -15.67 -0.73
C ILE A 259 26.10 -16.59 -0.52
N LEU A 260 25.18 -16.67 -1.49
CA LEU A 260 23.98 -17.49 -1.36
C LEU A 260 24.26 -19.01 -1.33
N SER A 261 25.42 -19.44 -1.85
CA SER A 261 25.86 -20.85 -1.85
C SER A 261 26.61 -21.26 -0.61
N GLN A 262 26.95 -20.33 0.30
CA GLN A 262 27.65 -20.65 1.55
C GLN A 262 26.77 -21.53 2.46
N ASP A 263 27.41 -22.50 3.11
CA ASP A 263 26.76 -23.40 4.08
C ASP A 263 26.59 -22.70 5.44
N GLN A 264 25.82 -21.64 5.46
CA GLN A 264 25.42 -20.88 6.63
C GLN A 264 23.91 -20.65 6.64
N ALA A 265 23.37 -20.11 7.72
CA ALA A 265 21.94 -19.82 7.79
C ALA A 265 21.53 -18.82 6.70
N GLU A 266 20.39 -19.05 6.04
CA GLU A 266 19.87 -18.16 4.99
C GLU A 266 19.84 -16.69 5.44
N ASN A 267 19.53 -16.46 6.72
CA ASN A 267 19.50 -15.14 7.32
C ASN A 267 20.85 -14.43 7.29
N GLU A 268 21.95 -15.17 7.42
CA GLU A 268 23.30 -14.63 7.38
C GLU A 268 23.69 -14.22 5.95
N ASN A 269 23.32 -15.04 4.96
CA ASN A 269 23.57 -14.75 3.55
C ASN A 269 22.85 -13.46 3.10
N ILE A 270 21.57 -13.32 3.43
CA ILE A 270 20.81 -12.11 3.08
C ILE A 270 21.35 -10.88 3.81
N TYR A 271 21.76 -11.04 5.08
CA TYR A 271 22.38 -9.95 5.84
C TYR A 271 23.70 -9.49 5.21
N GLU A 272 24.52 -10.41 4.74
CA GLU A 272 25.77 -10.09 4.03
C GLU A 272 25.49 -9.29 2.75
N ILE A 273 24.47 -9.68 1.98
CA ILE A 273 24.03 -8.92 0.79
C ILE A 273 23.55 -7.52 1.18
N MET A 274 22.81 -7.38 2.29
CA MET A 274 22.41 -6.07 2.80
C MET A 274 23.61 -5.21 3.19
N GLN A 275 24.66 -5.80 3.80
CA GLN A 275 25.92 -5.12 4.09
C GLN A 275 26.65 -4.65 2.83
N LEU A 276 26.64 -5.44 1.75
CA LEU A 276 27.17 -5.03 0.45
C LEU A 276 26.43 -3.82 -0.12
N ILE A 277 25.09 -3.83 -0.05
CA ILE A 277 24.25 -2.70 -0.48
C ILE A 277 24.60 -1.45 0.33
N GLY A 278 24.70 -1.56 1.66
CA GLY A 278 25.06 -0.46 2.55
C GLY A 278 26.42 0.15 2.24
N LYS A 279 27.43 -0.69 2.00
CA LYS A 279 28.77 -0.26 1.56
C LYS A 279 28.70 0.48 0.23
N LYS A 280 28.03 -0.08 -0.78
CA LYS A 280 27.88 0.52 -2.12
C LYS A 280 27.16 1.87 -2.10
N ARG A 281 26.25 2.05 -1.17
CA ARG A 281 25.45 3.27 -1.01
C ARG A 281 26.02 4.27 0.00
N GLY A 282 27.16 3.95 0.62
CA GLY A 282 27.78 4.82 1.60
C GLY A 282 26.95 4.98 2.88
N ALA A 283 26.13 4.01 3.23
CA ALA A 283 25.41 3.98 4.49
C ALA A 283 26.35 3.50 5.61
N ILE A 284 27.37 4.33 5.93
CA ILE A 284 28.45 3.99 6.85
C ILE A 284 28.39 4.96 8.05
N LEU A 285 28.54 4.39 9.25
CA LEU A 285 28.66 5.12 10.51
C LEU A 285 29.80 4.51 11.34
N GLY A 286 30.76 5.34 11.72
CA GLY A 286 31.90 4.86 12.53
C GLY A 286 32.72 3.75 11.88
N GLY A 287 32.86 3.73 10.54
CA GLY A 287 33.62 2.74 9.77
C GLY A 287 32.90 1.41 9.55
N ARG A 288 31.64 1.27 9.99
CA ARG A 288 30.78 0.10 9.77
C ARG A 288 29.53 0.48 9.02
N VAL A 289 28.91 -0.49 8.36
CA VAL A 289 27.60 -0.27 7.72
C VAL A 289 26.57 0.02 8.81
N ASP A 290 25.75 1.04 8.55
CA ASP A 290 24.62 1.41 9.38
C ASP A 290 23.38 0.67 8.85
N ASP A 291 22.96 -0.36 9.59
CA ASP A 291 21.85 -1.25 9.19
C ASP A 291 20.52 -0.52 9.08
N GLU A 292 20.23 0.39 10.02
CA GLU A 292 18.98 1.14 9.99
C GLU A 292 18.91 2.07 8.77
N ARG A 293 20.00 2.78 8.50
CA ARG A 293 20.11 3.65 7.33
C ARG A 293 20.06 2.86 6.03
N THR A 294 20.69 1.69 5.98
CA THR A 294 20.65 0.79 4.81
C THR A 294 19.25 0.28 4.56
N SER A 295 18.56 -0.16 5.62
CA SER A 295 17.19 -0.64 5.55
C SER A 295 16.21 0.44 5.04
N LYS A 296 16.29 1.66 5.59
CA LYS A 296 15.49 2.80 5.11
C LYS A 296 15.74 3.09 3.64
N LEU A 297 17.00 3.08 3.21
CA LEU A 297 17.37 3.31 1.80
C LEU A 297 16.75 2.27 0.86
N ILE A 298 16.80 0.99 1.24
CA ILE A 298 16.26 -0.10 0.43
C ILE A 298 14.74 0.01 0.32
N LEU A 299 14.06 0.26 1.45
CA LEU A 299 12.60 0.45 1.48
C LEU A 299 12.15 1.68 0.68
N ASP A 300 12.88 2.79 0.79
CA ASP A 300 12.61 4.01 0.02
C ASP A 300 12.83 3.80 -1.48
N ASP A 301 13.85 3.04 -1.87
CA ASP A 301 14.10 2.69 -3.27
C ASP A 301 12.98 1.81 -3.85
N PHE A 302 12.43 0.88 -3.07
CA PHE A 302 11.22 0.12 -3.45
C PHE A 302 9.99 1.02 -3.55
N ARG A 303 9.73 1.80 -2.52
CA ARG A 303 8.53 2.67 -2.43
C ARG A 303 8.48 3.72 -3.53
N SER A 304 9.65 4.21 -3.96
CA SER A 304 9.80 5.18 -5.05
C SER A 304 9.95 4.57 -6.44
N GLY A 305 9.91 3.24 -6.59
CA GLY A 305 10.01 2.54 -7.87
C GLY A 305 11.42 2.45 -8.46
N LYS A 306 12.47 2.82 -7.71
CA LYS A 306 13.85 2.75 -8.17
C LYS A 306 14.40 1.33 -8.28
N LEU A 307 13.74 0.36 -7.66
CA LEU A 307 13.99 -1.07 -7.82
C LEU A 307 13.30 -1.67 -9.05
N GLY A 308 12.55 -0.86 -9.80
CA GLY A 308 11.77 -1.30 -10.95
C GLY A 308 10.31 -1.56 -10.62
N ASN A 309 9.58 -2.11 -11.58
CA ASN A 309 8.16 -2.42 -11.46
C ASN A 309 7.98 -3.77 -10.78
N ILE A 310 7.47 -3.77 -9.56
CA ILE A 310 7.44 -4.94 -8.69
C ILE A 310 6.04 -5.14 -8.13
N THR A 311 5.56 -6.39 -8.12
CA THR A 311 4.35 -6.81 -7.43
C THR A 311 4.69 -7.97 -6.49
N LEU A 312 4.41 -7.79 -5.19
CA LEU A 312 4.88 -8.69 -4.13
C LEU A 312 4.04 -9.97 -4.00
N GLU A 313 2.87 -10.02 -4.62
CA GLU A 313 1.93 -11.13 -4.46
C GLU A 313 1.24 -11.49 -5.78
N MET A 314 0.73 -12.72 -5.83
CA MET A 314 -0.03 -13.26 -6.95
C MET A 314 -1.44 -13.64 -6.50
N PRO A 315 -2.45 -13.62 -7.39
CA PRO A 315 -3.76 -14.18 -7.06
C PRO A 315 -3.67 -15.71 -6.87
N GLU A 316 -4.38 -16.20 -5.85
CA GLU A 316 -4.55 -17.62 -5.59
C GLU A 316 -5.63 -18.25 -6.48
#